data_d9056d65cd85f7f6adc9f2dc224ddb08
#
_entry.id   d9056d65cd85f7f6adc9f2dc224ddb08
#
_cell.length_a   1.000
_cell.length_b   1.000
_cell.length_c   1.000
_cell.angle_alpha   90.00
_cell.angle_beta   90.00
_cell.angle_gamma   90.00
#
_symmetry.space_group_name_H-M   'P 1'
#
loop_
_entity.id
_entity.type
_entity.pdbx_description
1 polymer ?
#
loop_
_entity_poly.entity_id
_entity_poly.type
_entity_poly.pdbx_seq_one_letter_code
_entity_poly.pdbx_strand_id
1 'polypeptide(L)'
;MTRRQVLSLAGYGALGSARAAAQSAPPAGAEPDATLRIGEITLELAPRRAIKTVAYNGQVPGPMLRAKEGRPFTVEVVNDTAEPEMVHWHGLHIPPEVDGAHEEGTPHVAPHDRRRYTFTPNPSGTRWYHSHGHAGRNLRKATYSGQFGVLIVEPSQDAGRYDAEVPIVLHEWEPYFNDEMDVAYRLFSINGKMLGAGEPVAVRRGQRVLFRVLNASATLTHRLALSGHVFRVIALDGNRVPNPQAVPVLEVAPAERVDAIVEMDRPGVWILGETRSDQRAAGMGIAIEYAGAQGAPEWAAPPPFTWDYTAFGGGETAPEPDGRHKLVIREASGHRWTLNGKSFPKTDPLVVRANRRYRLIFDNQTAQAHPMHLHRHRFEITRCAGKPSSGVLKDTVIVPGWKEVEVDLVAANPGLTLMHCHQQLHMDTGFMVMMQYG
;
A
#
# COMPACT_ATOMS: atom_id res chain seq x y z
N MET A 1 -61.03 22.53 -2.96
CA MET A 1 -61.22 23.09 -4.31
C MET A 1 -59.85 23.18 -4.91
N THR A 2 -59.54 22.48 -5.78
CA THR A 2 -59.71 21.84 -7.07
C THR A 2 -58.42 21.92 -7.85
N ARG A 3 -58.08 20.77 -8.33
CA ARG A 3 -57.04 20.45 -9.32
C ARG A 3 -57.06 21.34 -10.56
N ARG A 4 -55.90 21.38 -11.25
CA ARG A 4 -55.64 21.72 -12.67
C ARG A 4 -55.21 23.14 -12.98
N GLN A 5 -53.94 23.25 -13.36
CA GLN A 5 -53.60 23.58 -14.75
C GLN A 5 -52.15 23.23 -15.05
N VAL A 6 -52.02 22.39 -16.07
CA VAL A 6 -50.77 21.89 -16.70
C VAL A 6 -50.63 22.68 -18.01
N LEU A 7 -49.38 22.68 -18.53
CA LEU A 7 -48.89 23.11 -19.86
C LEU A 7 -48.38 24.56 -19.89
N SER A 8 -47.27 24.85 -20.42
CA SER A 8 -46.19 24.29 -21.26
C SER A 8 -45.27 25.44 -21.60
N LEU A 9 -43.98 25.25 -21.54
CA LEU A 9 -43.02 25.98 -22.39
C LEU A 9 -41.78 25.10 -22.59
N ALA A 10 -41.66 24.60 -23.82
CA ALA A 10 -40.48 23.92 -24.30
C ALA A 10 -39.39 24.98 -24.56
N GLY A 11 -38.18 24.71 -23.98
CA GLY A 11 -36.99 25.48 -24.29
C GLY A 11 -35.83 24.48 -24.44
N TYR A 12 -35.34 24.34 -25.65
CA TYR A 12 -34.19 23.51 -26.03
C TYR A 12 -32.94 23.96 -25.29
N GLY A 13 -32.39 23.08 -24.47
CA GLY A 13 -31.05 23.18 -23.91
C GLY A 13 -30.39 21.82 -24.02
N ALA A 14 -29.57 21.60 -25.04
CA ALA A 14 -28.77 20.41 -25.20
C ALA A 14 -27.64 20.41 -24.13
N LEU A 15 -27.93 19.81 -22.98
CA LEU A 15 -26.91 19.41 -22.03
C LEU A 15 -26.36 18.06 -22.45
N GLY A 16 -25.14 18.07 -23.01
CA GLY A 16 -24.38 16.86 -23.26
C GLY A 16 -24.11 16.12 -21.95
N SER A 17 -24.95 15.12 -21.67
CA SER A 17 -24.69 14.14 -20.62
C SER A 17 -23.47 13.31 -21.04
N ALA A 18 -22.30 13.56 -20.45
CA ALA A 18 -21.20 12.63 -20.47
C ALA A 18 -21.70 11.33 -19.81
N ARG A 19 -22.08 10.35 -20.63
CA ARG A 19 -22.32 8.99 -20.18
C ARG A 19 -21.02 8.49 -19.57
N ALA A 20 -21.00 8.32 -18.24
CA ALA A 20 -20.09 7.39 -17.62
C ALA A 20 -20.29 6.04 -18.33
N ALA A 21 -19.25 5.54 -18.96
CA ALA A 21 -19.29 4.23 -19.60
C ALA A 21 -19.54 3.21 -18.48
N ALA A 22 -20.75 2.69 -18.41
CA ALA A 22 -21.07 1.56 -17.55
C ALA A 22 -20.12 0.42 -17.96
N GLN A 23 -19.22 0.02 -17.07
CA GLN A 23 -18.38 -1.15 -17.28
C GLN A 23 -19.32 -2.33 -17.49
N SER A 24 -19.33 -2.90 -18.70
CA SER A 24 -20.09 -4.10 -19.00
C SER A 24 -19.51 -5.22 -18.15
N ALA A 25 -20.32 -5.81 -17.27
CA ALA A 25 -19.95 -7.04 -16.59
C ALA A 25 -19.54 -8.09 -17.64
N PRO A 26 -18.45 -8.85 -17.41
CA PRO A 26 -18.05 -9.90 -18.31
C PRO A 26 -19.19 -10.91 -18.46
N PRO A 27 -19.32 -11.58 -19.61
CA PRO A 27 -20.36 -12.57 -19.84
C PRO A 27 -20.31 -13.65 -18.76
N ALA A 28 -21.48 -14.06 -18.25
CA ALA A 28 -21.59 -15.13 -17.27
C ALA A 28 -20.95 -16.40 -17.85
N GLY A 29 -19.87 -16.90 -17.22
CA GLY A 29 -19.12 -18.07 -17.68
C GLY A 29 -17.71 -17.80 -18.21
N ALA A 30 -17.26 -16.53 -18.32
CA ALA A 30 -15.86 -16.25 -18.66
C ALA A 30 -14.93 -16.71 -17.53
N GLU A 31 -13.79 -17.34 -17.88
CA GLU A 31 -12.74 -17.67 -16.94
C GLU A 31 -12.18 -16.37 -16.32
N PRO A 32 -11.86 -16.34 -15.00
CA PRO A 32 -11.21 -15.20 -14.39
C PRO A 32 -9.77 -15.09 -14.88
N ASP A 33 -9.23 -13.86 -14.93
CA ASP A 33 -7.81 -13.63 -15.26
C ASP A 33 -6.87 -14.18 -14.17
N ALA A 34 -7.36 -14.24 -12.92
CA ALA A 34 -6.63 -14.83 -11.79
C ALA A 34 -7.61 -15.40 -10.75
N THR A 35 -7.12 -16.38 -9.98
CA THR A 35 -7.85 -16.92 -8.81
C THR A 35 -6.97 -16.78 -7.56
N LEU A 36 -7.54 -16.18 -6.52
CA LEU A 36 -6.96 -16.10 -5.19
C LEU A 36 -7.75 -16.99 -4.22
N ARG A 37 -7.12 -18.06 -3.77
CA ARG A 37 -7.70 -18.98 -2.79
C ARG A 37 -7.15 -18.65 -1.40
N ILE A 38 -8.01 -18.25 -0.50
CA ILE A 38 -7.67 -17.92 0.90
C ILE A 38 -7.77 -19.21 1.73
N GLY A 39 -6.70 -19.57 2.42
CA GLY A 39 -6.69 -20.77 3.25
C GLY A 39 -5.57 -20.78 4.27
N GLU A 40 -5.71 -21.66 5.27
CA GLU A 40 -4.69 -21.88 6.30
C GLU A 40 -3.51 -22.65 5.71
N ILE A 41 -2.31 -22.21 6.06
CA ILE A 41 -1.06 -22.87 5.67
C ILE A 41 -0.09 -23.00 6.84
N THR A 42 0.86 -23.90 6.71
CA THR A 42 2.09 -23.91 7.48
C THR A 42 3.20 -23.32 6.62
N LEU A 43 3.66 -22.12 6.98
CA LEU A 43 4.73 -21.41 6.28
C LEU A 43 6.05 -21.72 6.94
N GLU A 44 6.99 -22.32 6.21
CA GLU A 44 8.36 -22.49 6.63
C GLU A 44 9.17 -21.23 6.31
N LEU A 45 9.54 -20.46 7.33
CA LEU A 45 10.36 -19.25 7.21
C LEU A 45 11.85 -19.58 7.10
N ALA A 46 12.27 -20.65 7.77
CA ALA A 46 13.64 -21.19 7.76
C ALA A 46 13.59 -22.66 8.20
N PRO A 47 14.65 -23.47 7.99
CA PRO A 47 14.72 -24.83 8.49
C PRO A 47 14.37 -24.92 9.97
N ARG A 48 13.38 -25.74 10.32
CA ARG A 48 12.82 -25.90 11.70
C ARG A 48 12.17 -24.64 12.27
N ARG A 49 11.83 -23.67 11.45
CA ARG A 49 11.05 -22.45 11.80
C ARG A 49 9.82 -22.36 10.92
N ALA A 50 8.73 -22.95 11.37
CA ALA A 50 7.45 -22.91 10.65
C ALA A 50 6.38 -22.30 11.52
N ILE A 51 5.49 -21.53 10.90
CA ILE A 51 4.36 -20.85 11.53
C ILE A 51 3.05 -21.23 10.82
N LYS A 52 1.94 -21.18 11.54
CA LYS A 52 0.62 -21.28 10.93
C LYS A 52 0.09 -19.89 10.62
N THR A 53 -0.41 -19.68 9.43
CA THR A 53 -1.01 -18.43 8.98
C THR A 53 -2.07 -18.68 7.93
N VAL A 54 -2.87 -17.67 7.61
CA VAL A 54 -3.74 -17.65 6.44
C VAL A 54 -3.00 -16.97 5.30
N ALA A 55 -3.12 -17.49 4.07
CA ALA A 55 -2.42 -16.94 2.92
C ALA A 55 -3.22 -17.15 1.63
N TYR A 56 -2.77 -16.52 0.55
CA TYR A 56 -3.32 -16.72 -0.79
C TYR A 56 -2.59 -17.85 -1.53
N ASN A 57 -3.34 -18.78 -2.11
CA ASN A 57 -2.85 -19.88 -2.94
C ASN A 57 -1.74 -20.73 -2.29
N GLY A 58 -1.78 -20.87 -0.97
CA GLY A 58 -0.84 -21.73 -0.24
C GLY A 58 0.57 -21.19 -0.11
N GLN A 59 0.83 -19.91 -0.40
CA GLN A 59 2.15 -19.31 -0.39
C GLN A 59 2.18 -17.90 0.19
N VAL A 60 3.36 -17.42 0.59
CA VAL A 60 3.62 -16.05 1.05
C VAL A 60 4.92 -15.54 0.42
N PRO A 61 4.87 -14.38 -0.24
CA PRO A 61 3.68 -13.62 -0.64
C PRO A 61 2.74 -14.45 -1.52
N GLY A 62 1.47 -14.08 -1.57
CA GLY A 62 0.52 -14.62 -2.55
C GLY A 62 1.01 -14.42 -3.99
N PRO A 63 0.34 -14.99 -4.99
CA PRO A 63 0.76 -14.88 -6.39
C PRO A 63 0.96 -13.43 -6.83
N MET A 64 2.05 -13.15 -7.54
CA MET A 64 2.21 -11.85 -8.19
C MET A 64 1.22 -11.76 -9.35
N LEU A 65 0.27 -10.84 -9.25
CA LEU A 65 -0.69 -10.57 -10.31
C LEU A 65 -0.14 -9.53 -11.29
N ARG A 66 -0.49 -9.67 -12.57
CA ARG A 66 -0.16 -8.70 -13.62
C ARG A 66 -1.43 -8.34 -14.38
N ALA A 67 -1.74 -7.06 -14.42
CA ALA A 67 -2.88 -6.51 -15.13
C ALA A 67 -2.43 -5.37 -16.05
N LYS A 68 -3.17 -5.10 -17.11
CA LYS A 68 -2.89 -3.97 -18.01
C LYS A 68 -3.73 -2.77 -17.63
N GLU A 69 -3.08 -1.60 -17.52
CA GLU A 69 -3.76 -0.34 -17.25
C GLU A 69 -4.90 -0.10 -18.26
N GLY A 70 -6.07 0.29 -17.74
CA GLY A 70 -7.22 0.62 -18.56
C GLY A 70 -7.93 -0.58 -19.22
N ARG A 71 -7.55 -1.83 -18.90
CA ARG A 71 -8.23 -3.04 -19.38
C ARG A 71 -8.95 -3.76 -18.25
N PRO A 72 -10.20 -4.23 -18.46
CA PRO A 72 -10.88 -5.01 -17.45
C PRO A 72 -10.02 -6.20 -16.99
N PHE A 73 -10.02 -6.44 -15.70
CA PHE A 73 -9.31 -7.52 -15.02
C PHE A 73 -10.26 -8.17 -14.01
N THR A 74 -10.41 -9.48 -14.09
CA THR A 74 -11.31 -10.24 -13.23
C THR A 74 -10.53 -11.18 -12.33
N VAL A 75 -10.72 -11.06 -11.02
CA VAL A 75 -10.15 -11.98 -10.03
C VAL A 75 -11.27 -12.71 -9.32
N GLU A 76 -11.20 -14.04 -9.29
CA GLU A 76 -12.07 -14.85 -8.44
C GLU A 76 -11.37 -15.08 -7.09
N VAL A 77 -11.98 -14.63 -6.02
CA VAL A 77 -11.53 -14.88 -4.65
C VAL A 77 -12.35 -16.02 -4.08
N VAL A 78 -11.69 -17.10 -3.66
CA VAL A 78 -12.29 -18.29 -3.05
C VAL A 78 -11.85 -18.32 -1.58
N ASN A 79 -12.80 -18.31 -0.68
CA ASN A 79 -12.56 -18.35 0.76
C ASN A 79 -12.76 -19.76 1.31
N ASP A 80 -11.68 -20.47 1.60
CA ASP A 80 -11.75 -21.81 2.21
C ASP A 80 -11.74 -21.77 3.74
N THR A 81 -11.72 -20.56 4.34
CA THR A 81 -11.70 -20.39 5.81
C THR A 81 -13.10 -20.43 6.41
N ALA A 82 -13.18 -20.57 7.73
CA ALA A 82 -14.43 -20.51 8.48
C ALA A 82 -14.87 -19.07 8.85
N GLU A 83 -14.12 -18.06 8.43
CA GLU A 83 -14.39 -16.65 8.73
C GLU A 83 -14.71 -15.88 7.45
N PRO A 84 -15.49 -14.80 7.51
CA PRO A 84 -15.65 -13.91 6.37
C PRO A 84 -14.32 -13.22 6.02
N GLU A 85 -13.99 -13.16 4.75
CA GLU A 85 -12.74 -12.58 4.25
C GLU A 85 -12.99 -11.41 3.31
N MET A 86 -11.98 -10.58 3.12
CA MET A 86 -12.03 -9.45 2.21
C MET A 86 -10.65 -9.18 1.61
N VAL A 87 -10.62 -8.83 0.33
CA VAL A 87 -9.40 -8.46 -0.38
C VAL A 87 -9.50 -7.01 -0.82
N HIS A 88 -8.61 -6.16 -0.32
CA HIS A 88 -8.45 -4.79 -0.77
C HIS A 88 -7.40 -4.71 -1.88
N TRP A 89 -7.72 -3.97 -2.93
CA TRP A 89 -6.87 -3.72 -4.10
C TRP A 89 -6.15 -2.38 -3.93
N HIS A 90 -5.14 -2.38 -3.11
CA HIS A 90 -4.46 -1.19 -2.62
C HIS A 90 -3.79 -0.37 -3.74
N GLY A 91 -4.10 0.91 -3.76
CA GLY A 91 -3.51 1.88 -4.68
C GLY A 91 -4.19 1.96 -6.06
N LEU A 92 -5.36 1.35 -6.23
CA LEU A 92 -6.16 1.43 -7.45
C LEU A 92 -7.29 2.46 -7.32
N HIS A 93 -7.62 3.12 -8.43
CA HIS A 93 -8.77 4.00 -8.57
C HIS A 93 -9.93 3.21 -9.18
N ILE A 94 -10.61 2.43 -8.38
CA ILE A 94 -11.69 1.52 -8.78
C ILE A 94 -12.98 1.84 -8.02
N PRO A 95 -14.15 1.31 -8.46
CA PRO A 95 -15.42 1.53 -7.76
C PRO A 95 -15.43 0.98 -6.32
N PRO A 96 -16.16 1.61 -5.37
CA PRO A 96 -16.18 1.20 -3.97
C PRO A 96 -16.72 -0.22 -3.74
N GLU A 97 -17.60 -0.70 -4.63
CA GLU A 97 -18.23 -2.03 -4.53
C GLU A 97 -17.24 -3.18 -4.76
N VAL A 98 -16.05 -2.86 -5.29
CA VAL A 98 -14.98 -3.84 -5.61
C VAL A 98 -13.64 -3.49 -5.00
N ASP A 99 -13.53 -2.37 -4.26
CA ASP A 99 -12.28 -1.89 -3.68
C ASP A 99 -11.75 -2.79 -2.56
N GLY A 100 -12.67 -3.41 -1.82
CA GLY A 100 -12.30 -4.36 -0.76
C GLY A 100 -12.28 -3.74 0.63
N ALA A 101 -13.10 -2.73 0.89
CA ALA A 101 -13.38 -2.20 2.22
C ALA A 101 -14.89 -2.28 2.51
N HIS A 102 -15.25 -2.83 3.66
CA HIS A 102 -16.65 -2.97 4.07
C HIS A 102 -17.33 -1.60 4.26
N GLU A 103 -16.60 -0.65 4.79
CA GLU A 103 -17.03 0.71 5.04
C GLU A 103 -17.40 1.46 3.75
N GLU A 104 -16.83 1.06 2.63
CA GLU A 104 -17.12 1.61 1.29
C GLU A 104 -18.26 0.89 0.60
N GLY A 105 -18.71 -0.25 1.12
CA GLY A 105 -19.81 -1.05 0.59
C GLY A 105 -19.38 -2.31 -0.16
N THR A 106 -18.09 -2.68 -0.16
CA THR A 106 -17.67 -4.00 -0.68
C THR A 106 -18.18 -5.11 0.26
N PRO A 107 -18.96 -6.09 -0.23
CA PRO A 107 -19.37 -7.23 0.59
C PRO A 107 -18.22 -8.21 0.86
N HIS A 108 -18.22 -8.82 2.03
CA HIS A 108 -17.30 -9.91 2.38
C HIS A 108 -17.47 -11.12 1.45
N VAL A 109 -16.40 -11.90 1.31
CA VAL A 109 -16.47 -13.28 0.79
C VAL A 109 -16.82 -14.17 1.96
N ALA A 110 -18.05 -14.74 1.94
CA ALA A 110 -18.54 -15.57 3.03
C ALA A 110 -17.63 -16.81 3.26
N PRO A 111 -17.67 -17.44 4.45
CA PRO A 111 -16.98 -18.69 4.70
C PRO A 111 -17.37 -19.76 3.66
N HIS A 112 -16.37 -20.46 3.11
CA HIS A 112 -16.53 -21.54 2.12
C HIS A 112 -17.27 -21.12 0.84
N ASP A 113 -17.21 -19.82 0.49
CA ASP A 113 -17.84 -19.24 -0.69
C ASP A 113 -16.81 -18.56 -1.60
N ARG A 114 -17.27 -17.97 -2.68
CA ARG A 114 -16.43 -17.26 -3.64
C ARG A 114 -17.08 -15.96 -4.10
N ARG A 115 -16.23 -15.03 -4.53
CA ARG A 115 -16.65 -13.75 -5.11
C ARG A 115 -15.77 -13.39 -6.29
N ARG A 116 -16.35 -12.87 -7.36
CA ARG A 116 -15.61 -12.25 -8.46
C ARG A 116 -15.54 -10.75 -8.28
N TYR A 117 -14.33 -10.23 -8.42
CA TYR A 117 -14.02 -8.81 -8.49
C TYR A 117 -13.62 -8.51 -9.92
N THR A 118 -14.38 -7.64 -10.60
CA THR A 118 -14.06 -7.17 -11.95
C THR A 118 -13.87 -5.67 -11.89
N PHE A 119 -12.71 -5.20 -12.28
CA PHE A 119 -12.36 -3.78 -12.28
C PHE A 119 -11.42 -3.45 -13.43
N THR A 120 -11.31 -2.17 -13.76
CA THR A 120 -10.33 -1.67 -14.72
C THR A 120 -9.19 -1.03 -13.94
N PRO A 121 -8.02 -1.72 -13.82
CA PRO A 121 -6.93 -1.23 -13.00
C PRO A 121 -6.37 0.07 -13.54
N ASN A 122 -6.24 1.06 -12.64
CA ASN A 122 -5.69 2.39 -12.86
C ASN A 122 -5.35 2.98 -11.48
N PRO A 123 -4.21 3.66 -11.35
CA PRO A 123 -3.13 3.88 -12.31
C PRO A 123 -2.15 2.71 -12.40
N SER A 124 -1.29 2.73 -13.43
CA SER A 124 -0.18 1.77 -13.58
C SER A 124 0.87 1.92 -12.49
N GLY A 125 1.71 0.88 -12.32
CA GLY A 125 2.81 0.82 -11.35
C GLY A 125 2.71 -0.33 -10.37
N THR A 126 3.53 -0.30 -9.33
CA THR A 126 3.53 -1.29 -8.26
C THR A 126 2.38 -1.05 -7.31
N ARG A 127 1.38 -1.91 -7.39
CA ARG A 127 0.22 -2.00 -6.51
C ARG A 127 0.32 -3.29 -5.71
N TRP A 128 -0.62 -3.53 -4.82
CA TRP A 128 -0.67 -4.77 -4.07
C TRP A 128 -2.10 -5.10 -3.64
N TYR A 129 -2.28 -6.27 -3.09
CA TYR A 129 -3.56 -6.71 -2.54
C TYR A 129 -3.32 -7.36 -1.19
N HIS A 130 -4.26 -7.17 -0.26
CA HIS A 130 -4.16 -7.71 1.09
C HIS A 130 -5.53 -7.86 1.75
N SER A 131 -5.56 -8.57 2.88
CA SER A 131 -6.75 -8.64 3.71
C SER A 131 -7.06 -7.27 4.34
N HIS A 132 -8.31 -6.86 4.28
CA HIS A 132 -8.82 -5.64 4.94
C HIS A 132 -9.79 -5.98 6.07
N GLY A 133 -9.52 -7.08 6.76
CA GLY A 133 -10.31 -7.52 7.91
C GLY A 133 -9.95 -6.80 9.20
N HIS A 134 -10.84 -6.89 10.19
CA HIS A 134 -10.56 -6.50 11.57
C HIS A 134 -9.81 -7.61 12.30
N ALA A 135 -8.68 -7.30 12.90
CA ALA A 135 -7.91 -8.19 13.75
C ALA A 135 -8.29 -8.06 15.24
N GLY A 136 -8.58 -6.84 15.68
CA GLY A 136 -8.80 -6.51 17.08
C GLY A 136 -7.60 -6.94 17.93
N ARG A 137 -7.81 -7.83 18.89
CA ARG A 137 -6.73 -8.41 19.69
C ARG A 137 -6.17 -9.73 19.14
N ASN A 138 -6.69 -10.23 18.04
CA ASN A 138 -6.21 -11.45 17.41
C ASN A 138 -5.09 -11.15 16.41
N LEU A 139 -3.85 -11.10 16.89
CA LEU A 139 -2.64 -10.82 16.11
C LEU A 139 -2.28 -11.92 15.07
N ARG A 140 -3.25 -12.76 14.66
CA ARG A 140 -3.08 -13.77 13.60
C ARG A 140 -3.99 -13.52 12.39
N LYS A 141 -4.79 -12.44 12.42
CA LYS A 141 -5.76 -12.07 11.39
C LYS A 141 -5.35 -10.80 10.65
N ALA A 142 -6.06 -10.53 9.57
CA ALA A 142 -5.90 -9.32 8.77
C ALA A 142 -4.44 -9.14 8.31
N THR A 143 -3.87 -7.95 8.40
CA THR A 143 -2.51 -7.68 7.95
C THR A 143 -1.41 -8.34 8.79
N TYR A 144 -1.73 -8.95 9.94
CA TYR A 144 -0.78 -9.81 10.69
C TYR A 144 -0.60 -11.20 10.07
N SER A 145 -1.43 -11.58 9.11
CA SER A 145 -1.38 -12.87 8.42
C SER A 145 -0.56 -12.80 7.12
N GLY A 146 -0.42 -13.92 6.43
CA GLY A 146 0.21 -14.01 5.10
C GLY A 146 -0.69 -13.58 3.94
N GLN A 147 -1.80 -12.90 4.21
CA GLN A 147 -2.78 -12.51 3.19
C GLN A 147 -2.38 -11.21 2.48
N PHE A 148 -1.29 -11.26 1.73
CA PHE A 148 -0.82 -10.15 0.89
C PHE A 148 -0.10 -10.67 -0.36
N GLY A 149 -0.10 -9.86 -1.42
CA GLY A 149 0.64 -10.13 -2.65
C GLY A 149 0.79 -8.90 -3.52
N VAL A 150 1.75 -8.95 -4.45
CA VAL A 150 2.05 -7.85 -5.36
C VAL A 150 1.12 -7.88 -6.56
N LEU A 151 0.61 -6.71 -6.96
CA LEU A 151 -0.12 -6.48 -8.19
C LEU A 151 0.65 -5.45 -9.04
N ILE A 152 1.15 -5.89 -10.19
CA ILE A 152 1.77 -4.99 -11.16
C ILE A 152 0.71 -4.58 -12.18
N VAL A 153 0.40 -3.28 -12.22
CA VAL A 153 -0.40 -2.71 -13.29
C VAL A 153 0.55 -2.20 -14.36
N GLU A 154 0.59 -2.92 -15.47
CA GLU A 154 1.48 -2.61 -16.58
C GLU A 154 0.98 -1.35 -17.29
N PRO A 155 1.84 -0.35 -17.52
CA PRO A 155 1.45 0.87 -18.23
C PRO A 155 1.11 0.56 -19.70
N SER A 156 0.28 1.41 -20.27
CA SER A 156 -0.06 1.34 -21.71
C SER A 156 1.13 1.69 -22.62
N GLN A 157 2.18 2.31 -22.06
CA GLN A 157 3.42 2.72 -22.76
C GLN A 157 4.64 2.25 -21.96
N ASP A 158 5.82 2.22 -22.57
CA ASP A 158 7.08 1.66 -22.04
C ASP A 158 7.37 2.08 -20.58
N ALA A 159 7.60 1.09 -19.72
CA ALA A 159 7.85 1.27 -18.28
C ALA A 159 9.27 1.79 -17.95
N GLY A 160 10.18 1.87 -18.92
CA GLY A 160 11.58 2.23 -18.71
C GLY A 160 12.53 1.05 -18.94
N ARG A 161 13.85 1.33 -18.93
CA ARG A 161 14.88 0.33 -19.24
C ARG A 161 15.50 -0.25 -17.97
N TYR A 162 15.26 -1.51 -17.73
CA TYR A 162 15.95 -2.36 -16.76
C TYR A 162 16.10 -3.77 -17.33
N ASP A 163 17.05 -4.55 -16.80
CA ASP A 163 17.38 -5.87 -17.33
C ASP A 163 16.69 -7.00 -16.56
N ALA A 164 16.31 -6.73 -15.31
CA ALA A 164 15.59 -7.66 -14.45
C ALA A 164 14.68 -6.90 -13.49
N GLU A 165 13.61 -7.56 -13.06
CA GLU A 165 12.63 -7.06 -12.07
C GLU A 165 12.57 -8.05 -10.90
N VAL A 166 12.68 -7.54 -9.67
CA VAL A 166 12.73 -8.35 -8.45
C VAL A 166 11.78 -7.77 -7.41
N PRO A 167 10.71 -8.48 -7.05
CA PRO A 167 9.86 -8.10 -5.93
C PRO A 167 10.56 -8.36 -4.59
N ILE A 168 10.48 -7.41 -3.68
CA ILE A 168 10.99 -7.48 -2.30
C ILE A 168 9.82 -7.14 -1.39
N VAL A 169 9.22 -8.15 -0.76
CA VAL A 169 8.06 -7.98 0.12
C VAL A 169 8.48 -8.24 1.56
N LEU A 170 8.36 -7.22 2.39
CA LEU A 170 8.74 -7.22 3.80
C LEU A 170 7.55 -7.60 4.66
N HIS A 171 7.76 -8.46 5.64
CA HIS A 171 6.72 -8.81 6.61
C HIS A 171 7.32 -9.36 7.90
N GLU A 172 6.58 -9.22 9.01
CA GLU A 172 6.95 -9.72 10.32
C GLU A 172 6.00 -10.83 10.79
N TRP A 173 6.50 -11.66 11.69
CA TRP A 173 5.81 -12.84 12.18
C TRP A 173 5.89 -12.97 13.69
N GLU A 174 5.01 -13.80 14.25
CA GLU A 174 4.88 -14.03 15.69
C GLU A 174 4.69 -12.72 16.47
N PRO A 175 3.66 -11.89 16.10
CA PRO A 175 3.35 -10.68 16.81
C PRO A 175 2.92 -10.96 18.25
N TYR A 176 3.26 -10.02 19.14
CA TYR A 176 2.84 -10.05 20.56
C TYR A 176 2.71 -8.61 21.08
N PHE A 177 1.92 -8.43 22.12
CA PHE A 177 1.88 -7.16 22.82
C PHE A 177 3.05 -7.05 23.79
N ASN A 178 3.82 -5.98 23.70
CA ASN A 178 4.87 -5.64 24.66
C ASN A 178 4.27 -5.02 25.94
N ASP A 179 5.13 -4.59 26.88
CA ASP A 179 4.69 -4.03 28.17
C ASP A 179 3.95 -2.69 28.02
N GLU A 180 4.22 -1.94 26.94
CA GLU A 180 3.51 -0.71 26.57
C GLU A 180 2.22 -0.96 25.78
N MET A 181 1.85 -2.24 25.56
CA MET A 181 0.71 -2.66 24.74
C MET A 181 0.85 -2.31 23.24
N ASP A 182 2.05 -2.02 22.78
CA ASP A 182 2.37 -1.94 21.37
C ASP A 182 2.63 -3.32 20.76
N VAL A 183 2.44 -3.47 19.44
CA VAL A 183 2.71 -4.73 18.76
C VAL A 183 4.18 -4.83 18.39
N ALA A 184 4.83 -5.86 18.92
CA ALA A 184 6.21 -6.25 18.63
C ALA A 184 6.26 -7.62 17.94
N TYR A 185 7.41 -7.96 17.35
CA TYR A 185 7.57 -9.16 16.51
C TYR A 185 8.86 -9.91 16.84
N ARG A 186 8.82 -11.24 16.70
CA ARG A 186 9.98 -12.10 16.96
C ARG A 186 10.75 -12.48 15.71
N LEU A 187 10.07 -12.59 14.56
CA LEU A 187 10.65 -13.06 13.31
C LEU A 187 10.32 -12.09 12.18
N PHE A 188 11.22 -12.03 11.21
CA PHE A 188 11.14 -11.15 10.07
C PHE A 188 11.43 -11.91 8.79
N SER A 189 10.86 -11.48 7.67
CA SER A 189 11.11 -12.14 6.39
C SER A 189 11.10 -11.17 5.21
N ILE A 190 11.85 -11.52 4.19
CA ILE A 190 11.69 -11.00 2.84
C ILE A 190 11.14 -12.13 1.98
N ASN A 191 10.06 -11.87 1.24
CA ASN A 191 9.39 -12.84 0.38
C ASN A 191 9.03 -14.16 1.11
N GLY A 192 8.61 -14.06 2.39
CA GLY A 192 8.21 -15.22 3.18
C GLY A 192 9.36 -16.10 3.67
N LYS A 193 10.61 -15.66 3.55
CA LYS A 193 11.80 -16.38 4.02
C LYS A 193 12.68 -15.49 4.90
N MET A 194 13.25 -16.07 5.93
CA MET A 194 14.29 -15.44 6.76
C MET A 194 15.61 -15.36 6.01
N LEU A 195 16.45 -14.39 6.37
CA LEU A 195 17.79 -14.26 5.81
C LEU A 195 18.57 -15.59 5.92
N GLY A 196 19.11 -16.04 4.80
CA GLY A 196 19.85 -17.29 4.69
C GLY A 196 18.99 -18.55 4.49
N ALA A 197 17.65 -18.42 4.42
CA ALA A 197 16.75 -19.55 4.21
C ALA A 197 16.03 -19.51 2.84
N GLY A 198 16.02 -18.36 2.17
CA GLY A 198 15.48 -18.20 0.82
C GLY A 198 16.54 -18.33 -0.24
N GLU A 199 16.11 -18.55 -1.48
CA GLU A 199 17.00 -18.52 -2.65
C GLU A 199 17.60 -17.12 -2.81
N PRO A 200 18.91 -17.00 -3.08
CA PRO A 200 19.53 -15.72 -3.39
C PRO A 200 18.95 -15.11 -4.67
N VAL A 201 18.90 -13.79 -4.72
CA VAL A 201 18.63 -13.08 -5.97
C VAL A 201 19.90 -13.11 -6.83
N ALA A 202 19.87 -13.88 -7.92
CA ALA A 202 20.99 -14.01 -8.84
C ALA A 202 21.07 -12.77 -9.76
N VAL A 203 22.25 -12.13 -9.82
CA VAL A 203 22.51 -10.94 -10.65
C VAL A 203 23.82 -11.08 -11.43
N ARG A 204 24.01 -10.21 -12.44
CA ARG A 204 25.24 -10.13 -13.24
C ARG A 204 25.83 -8.72 -13.14
N ARG A 205 27.16 -8.64 -13.20
CA ARG A 205 27.85 -7.35 -13.25
C ARG A 205 27.38 -6.51 -14.44
N GLY A 206 27.08 -5.24 -14.19
CA GLY A 206 26.57 -4.29 -15.17
C GLY A 206 25.06 -4.37 -15.42
N GLN A 207 24.37 -5.31 -14.77
CA GLN A 207 22.90 -5.45 -14.87
C GLN A 207 22.21 -4.33 -14.10
N ARG A 208 21.15 -3.79 -14.68
CA ARG A 208 20.26 -2.83 -14.05
C ARG A 208 19.05 -3.58 -13.52
N VAL A 209 18.94 -3.71 -12.19
CA VAL A 209 17.87 -4.45 -11.53
C VAL A 209 16.84 -3.48 -10.96
N LEU A 210 15.59 -3.64 -11.35
CA LEU A 210 14.47 -2.94 -10.74
C LEU A 210 13.99 -3.73 -9.52
N PHE A 211 14.26 -3.22 -8.33
CA PHE A 211 13.65 -3.72 -7.10
C PHE A 211 12.30 -3.04 -6.88
N ARG A 212 11.26 -3.85 -6.71
CA ARG A 212 9.92 -3.40 -6.30
C ARG A 212 9.73 -3.76 -4.84
N VAL A 213 10.01 -2.80 -3.99
CA VAL A 213 9.95 -2.99 -2.55
C VAL A 213 8.55 -2.66 -2.06
N LEU A 214 7.91 -3.61 -1.39
CA LEU A 214 6.63 -3.46 -0.71
C LEU A 214 6.82 -3.72 0.78
N ASN A 215 6.40 -2.82 1.62
CA ASN A 215 6.24 -3.10 3.04
C ASN A 215 4.81 -3.58 3.33
N ALA A 216 4.64 -4.89 3.44
CA ALA A 216 3.38 -5.54 3.82
C ALA A 216 3.24 -5.73 5.34
N SER A 217 4.03 -5.02 6.13
CA SER A 217 3.96 -5.01 7.60
C SER A 217 2.62 -4.52 8.11
N ALA A 218 2.16 -5.11 9.20
CA ALA A 218 1.00 -4.60 9.94
C ALA A 218 1.34 -3.41 10.84
N THR A 219 2.63 -3.09 11.09
CA THR A 219 3.01 -2.11 12.10
C THR A 219 4.31 -1.36 11.80
N LEU A 220 5.38 -2.04 11.34
CA LEU A 220 6.73 -1.49 11.39
C LEU A 220 7.15 -0.79 10.08
N THR A 221 7.81 0.36 10.24
CA THR A 221 8.57 0.99 9.17
C THR A 221 9.94 0.33 9.08
N HIS A 222 10.35 -0.07 7.88
CA HIS A 222 11.64 -0.70 7.61
C HIS A 222 12.61 0.23 6.90
N ARG A 223 13.90 0.05 7.20
CA ARG A 223 15.00 0.77 6.58
C ARG A 223 15.95 -0.23 5.92
N LEU A 224 15.88 -0.34 4.60
CA LEU A 224 16.66 -1.31 3.83
C LEU A 224 17.90 -0.68 3.20
N ALA A 225 19.00 -1.42 3.23
CA ALA A 225 20.19 -1.12 2.46
C ALA A 225 20.69 -2.38 1.71
N LEU A 226 21.32 -2.17 0.58
CA LEU A 226 22.09 -3.20 -0.13
C LEU A 226 23.56 -2.85 0.00
N SER A 227 24.32 -3.70 0.69
CA SER A 227 25.73 -3.49 0.97
C SER A 227 26.50 -3.08 -0.28
N GLY A 228 27.19 -1.95 -0.21
CA GLY A 228 28.04 -1.47 -1.29
C GLY A 228 27.33 -0.88 -2.51
N HIS A 229 25.99 -0.79 -2.51
CA HIS A 229 25.19 -0.28 -3.64
C HIS A 229 24.32 0.90 -3.20
N VAL A 230 23.76 1.60 -4.19
CA VAL A 230 22.79 2.68 -3.99
C VAL A 230 21.52 2.39 -4.79
N PHE A 231 20.39 2.84 -4.27
CA PHE A 231 19.09 2.73 -4.91
C PHE A 231 18.79 4.02 -5.66
N ARG A 232 18.59 3.95 -6.97
CA ARG A 232 18.02 5.03 -7.73
C ARG A 232 16.49 4.90 -7.67
N VAL A 233 15.86 5.62 -6.75
CA VAL A 233 14.40 5.61 -6.58
C VAL A 233 13.75 6.30 -7.77
N ILE A 234 12.85 5.59 -8.45
CA ILE A 234 12.16 6.05 -9.68
C ILE A 234 10.65 6.19 -9.49
N ALA A 235 10.07 5.50 -8.49
CA ALA A 235 8.66 5.64 -8.16
C ALA A 235 8.42 5.41 -6.66
N LEU A 236 7.39 6.09 -6.15
CA LEU A 236 6.83 5.92 -4.81
C LEU A 236 5.35 5.53 -4.94
N ASP A 237 4.92 4.52 -4.21
CA ASP A 237 3.58 3.91 -4.31
C ASP A 237 3.16 3.64 -5.76
N GLY A 238 4.14 3.15 -6.57
CA GLY A 238 3.97 2.86 -7.98
C GLY A 238 3.76 4.09 -8.88
N ASN A 239 3.87 5.31 -8.37
CA ASN A 239 3.80 6.55 -9.15
C ASN A 239 5.21 7.08 -9.39
N ARG A 240 5.56 7.40 -10.65
CA ARG A 240 6.89 7.96 -10.99
C ARG A 240 7.13 9.25 -10.23
N VAL A 241 8.34 9.40 -9.69
CA VAL A 241 8.74 10.65 -9.03
C VAL A 241 9.27 11.66 -10.05
N PRO A 242 9.00 12.97 -9.87
CA PRO A 242 9.54 14.00 -10.73
C PRO A 242 11.07 14.03 -10.75
N ASN A 243 11.69 13.80 -9.60
CA ASN A 243 13.14 13.92 -9.41
C ASN A 243 13.72 12.60 -8.83
N PRO A 244 14.08 11.61 -9.67
CA PRO A 244 14.70 10.37 -9.23
C PRO A 244 16.01 10.61 -8.47
N GLN A 245 16.11 10.13 -7.22
CA GLN A 245 17.29 10.28 -6.35
C GLN A 245 18.02 8.95 -6.17
N ALA A 246 19.35 9.04 -6.04
CA ALA A 246 20.17 7.94 -5.57
C ALA A 246 20.33 8.02 -4.05
N VAL A 247 19.90 6.99 -3.34
CA VAL A 247 19.90 6.93 -1.87
C VAL A 247 20.56 5.65 -1.38
N PRO A 248 21.28 5.68 -0.25
CA PRO A 248 21.91 4.49 0.31
C PRO A 248 20.93 3.63 1.11
N VAL A 249 19.80 4.18 1.53
CA VAL A 249 18.78 3.52 2.37
C VAL A 249 17.40 3.84 1.85
N LEU A 250 16.57 2.83 1.69
CA LEU A 250 15.13 2.99 1.51
C LEU A 250 14.44 2.95 2.86
N GLU A 251 13.59 3.93 3.16
CA GLU A 251 12.69 3.88 4.31
C GLU A 251 11.28 3.66 3.77
N VAL A 252 10.64 2.59 4.23
CA VAL A 252 9.37 2.11 3.69
C VAL A 252 8.42 1.86 4.86
N ALA A 253 7.41 2.69 5.01
CA ALA A 253 6.37 2.52 6.03
C ALA A 253 5.35 1.43 5.63
N PRO A 254 4.54 0.91 6.56
CA PRO A 254 3.46 -0.02 6.23
C PRO A 254 2.62 0.46 5.04
N ALA A 255 2.41 -0.42 4.07
CA ALA A 255 1.72 -0.20 2.80
C ALA A 255 2.48 0.60 1.73
N GLU A 256 3.56 1.25 2.05
CA GLU A 256 4.34 1.96 1.04
C GLU A 256 5.05 1.00 0.08
N ARG A 257 5.20 1.45 -1.15
CA ARG A 257 5.98 0.78 -2.20
C ARG A 257 7.03 1.75 -2.71
N VAL A 258 8.25 1.21 -2.91
CA VAL A 258 9.35 1.95 -3.51
C VAL A 258 9.90 1.15 -4.68
N ASP A 259 9.86 1.73 -5.88
CA ASP A 259 10.49 1.15 -7.05
C ASP A 259 11.85 1.82 -7.25
N ALA A 260 12.93 1.02 -7.18
CA ALA A 260 14.29 1.52 -7.28
C ALA A 260 15.14 0.68 -8.23
N ILE A 261 15.91 1.34 -9.09
CA ILE A 261 16.91 0.69 -9.95
C ILE A 261 18.25 0.69 -9.20
N VAL A 262 18.89 -0.49 -9.18
CA VAL A 262 20.26 -0.65 -8.71
C VAL A 262 21.13 -1.12 -9.87
N GLU A 263 22.26 -0.44 -10.08
CA GLU A 263 23.28 -0.87 -11.02
C GLU A 263 24.20 -1.89 -10.30
N MET A 264 24.26 -3.12 -10.80
CA MET A 264 25.04 -4.20 -10.22
C MET A 264 26.49 -4.06 -10.66
N ASP A 265 27.28 -3.20 -9.99
CA ASP A 265 28.65 -2.87 -10.35
C ASP A 265 29.72 -3.45 -9.41
N ARG A 266 29.32 -4.10 -8.30
CA ARG A 266 30.20 -4.64 -7.27
C ARG A 266 30.04 -6.16 -7.12
N PRO A 267 30.77 -6.97 -7.86
CA PRO A 267 30.71 -8.44 -7.74
C PRO A 267 30.97 -8.92 -6.30
N GLY A 268 30.22 -9.92 -5.86
CA GLY A 268 30.27 -10.49 -4.52
C GLY A 268 28.95 -11.17 -4.15
N VAL A 269 28.82 -11.57 -2.90
CA VAL A 269 27.57 -12.03 -2.29
C VAL A 269 27.19 -11.03 -1.19
N TRP A 270 26.11 -10.29 -1.39
CA TRP A 270 25.75 -9.15 -0.54
C TRP A 270 24.41 -9.38 0.15
N ILE A 271 24.21 -8.75 1.30
CA ILE A 271 22.90 -8.71 1.95
C ILE A 271 22.17 -7.45 1.52
N LEU A 272 20.97 -7.62 0.96
CA LEU A 272 19.90 -6.62 0.97
C LEU A 272 19.09 -6.86 2.23
N GLY A 273 19.06 -5.91 3.16
CA GLY A 273 18.37 -6.14 4.42
C GLY A 273 18.20 -4.90 5.29
N GLU A 274 17.57 -5.13 6.44
CA GLU A 274 17.29 -4.10 7.43
C GLU A 274 18.58 -3.51 8.02
N THR A 275 18.61 -2.20 8.21
CA THR A 275 19.76 -1.49 8.78
C THR A 275 19.95 -1.79 10.26
N ARG A 276 18.88 -2.07 10.98
CA ARG A 276 18.91 -2.54 12.37
C ARG A 276 19.42 -3.97 12.43
N SER A 277 20.49 -4.18 13.21
CA SER A 277 21.15 -5.49 13.31
C SER A 277 20.28 -6.56 13.96
N ASP A 278 19.46 -6.17 14.95
CA ASP A 278 18.54 -7.07 15.64
C ASP A 278 17.46 -7.63 14.70
N GLN A 279 16.83 -6.78 13.90
CA GLN A 279 15.80 -7.19 12.93
C GLN A 279 16.40 -7.98 11.77
N ARG A 280 17.59 -7.60 11.30
CA ARG A 280 18.32 -8.37 10.27
C ARG A 280 18.71 -9.75 10.79
N ALA A 281 19.21 -9.87 12.01
CA ALA A 281 19.50 -11.14 12.67
C ALA A 281 18.25 -12.00 12.90
N ALA A 282 17.10 -11.35 13.12
CA ALA A 282 15.80 -12.01 13.24
C ALA A 282 15.16 -12.36 11.89
N GLY A 283 15.84 -12.09 10.75
CA GLY A 283 15.45 -12.59 9.44
C GLY A 283 15.20 -11.55 8.35
N MET A 284 15.19 -10.23 8.63
CA MET A 284 14.89 -9.19 7.63
C MET A 284 16.07 -8.98 6.69
N GLY A 285 16.21 -9.85 5.71
CA GLY A 285 17.23 -9.76 4.67
C GLY A 285 17.10 -10.86 3.63
N ILE A 286 17.76 -10.65 2.49
CA ILE A 286 17.91 -11.60 1.39
C ILE A 286 19.31 -11.47 0.78
N ALA A 287 19.91 -12.57 0.33
CA ALA A 287 21.19 -12.55 -0.35
C ALA A 287 21.03 -12.11 -1.81
N ILE A 288 21.94 -11.25 -2.26
CA ILE A 288 22.12 -10.85 -3.66
C ILE A 288 23.43 -11.46 -4.12
N GLU A 289 23.37 -12.40 -5.06
CA GLU A 289 24.52 -13.19 -5.51
C GLU A 289 24.89 -12.83 -6.95
N TYR A 290 26.11 -12.36 -7.13
CA TYR A 290 26.63 -12.14 -8.48
C TYR A 290 27.08 -13.43 -9.12
N ALA A 291 26.82 -13.58 -10.41
CA ALA A 291 27.22 -14.74 -11.18
C ALA A 291 28.74 -15.00 -11.05
N GLY A 292 29.09 -16.20 -10.59
CA GLY A 292 30.46 -16.61 -10.35
C GLY A 292 31.06 -16.18 -9.00
N ALA A 293 30.32 -15.41 -8.18
CA ALA A 293 30.75 -15.14 -6.81
C ALA A 293 30.53 -16.36 -5.91
N GLN A 294 31.35 -16.46 -4.89
CA GLN A 294 31.28 -17.51 -3.87
C GLN A 294 31.51 -16.91 -2.49
N GLY A 295 31.02 -17.56 -1.45
CA GLY A 295 31.19 -17.15 -0.06
C GLY A 295 29.88 -16.89 0.66
N ALA A 296 30.01 -16.56 1.94
CA ALA A 296 28.84 -16.15 2.74
C ALA A 296 28.38 -14.72 2.36
N PRO A 297 27.08 -14.41 2.45
CA PRO A 297 26.60 -13.06 2.22
C PRO A 297 27.22 -12.06 3.19
N GLU A 298 27.73 -10.95 2.67
CA GLU A 298 28.37 -9.89 3.44
C GLU A 298 27.44 -8.71 3.70
N TRP A 299 27.59 -8.11 4.88
CA TRP A 299 26.89 -6.88 5.27
C TRP A 299 27.90 -5.78 5.58
N ALA A 300 27.70 -4.63 4.92
CA ALA A 300 28.34 -3.37 5.28
C ALA A 300 27.24 -2.35 5.61
N ALA A 301 27.36 -1.69 6.74
CA ALA A 301 26.42 -0.66 7.14
C ALA A 301 26.43 0.52 6.15
N PRO A 302 25.27 1.04 5.75
CA PRO A 302 25.22 2.23 4.90
C PRO A 302 25.69 3.48 5.69
N PRO A 303 26.06 4.55 4.98
CA PRO A 303 26.30 5.84 5.64
C PRO A 303 25.01 6.35 6.31
N PRO A 304 25.11 7.25 7.31
CA PRO A 304 23.96 7.90 7.91
C PRO A 304 23.10 8.58 6.84
N PHE A 305 21.80 8.32 6.88
CA PHE A 305 20.86 8.85 5.90
C PHE A 305 19.50 9.14 6.53
N THR A 306 18.88 10.25 6.15
CA THR A 306 17.51 10.62 6.52
C THR A 306 16.63 10.61 5.29
N TRP A 307 15.56 9.83 5.33
CA TRP A 307 14.57 9.78 4.26
C TRP A 307 13.77 11.08 4.22
N ASP A 308 13.59 11.63 3.02
CA ASP A 308 12.87 12.88 2.81
C ASP A 308 12.08 12.80 1.50
N TYR A 309 10.77 12.71 1.57
CA TYR A 309 9.92 12.66 0.39
C TYR A 309 10.09 13.89 -0.51
N THR A 310 10.37 15.06 0.08
CA THR A 310 10.47 16.31 -0.68
C THR A 310 11.65 16.33 -1.65
N ALA A 311 12.67 15.50 -1.40
CA ALA A 311 13.81 15.33 -2.30
C ALA A 311 13.43 14.73 -3.66
N PHE A 312 12.32 13.99 -3.73
CA PHE A 312 11.82 13.36 -4.96
C PHE A 312 10.88 14.26 -5.76
N GLY A 313 10.49 15.41 -5.20
CA GLY A 313 9.58 16.36 -5.81
C GLY A 313 10.25 17.38 -6.72
N GLY A 314 9.43 18.15 -7.43
CA GLY A 314 9.81 19.39 -8.09
C GLY A 314 9.89 20.54 -7.09
N GLY A 315 10.49 21.66 -7.51
CA GLY A 315 10.61 22.89 -6.71
C GLY A 315 9.41 23.82 -6.81
N GLU A 316 8.38 23.48 -7.55
CA GLU A 316 7.20 24.34 -7.74
C GLU A 316 6.26 24.29 -6.56
N THR A 317 5.56 25.39 -6.30
CA THR A 317 4.51 25.45 -5.30
C THR A 317 3.25 24.77 -5.84
N ALA A 318 2.65 23.88 -5.04
CA ALA A 318 1.38 23.26 -5.42
C ALA A 318 0.27 24.32 -5.60
N PRO A 319 -0.66 24.11 -6.54
CA PRO A 319 -1.80 25.01 -6.75
C PRO A 319 -2.64 25.21 -5.48
N GLU A 320 -3.33 26.35 -5.40
CA GLU A 320 -4.26 26.61 -4.29
C GLU A 320 -5.42 25.63 -4.36
N PRO A 321 -5.77 24.91 -3.26
CA PRO A 321 -6.87 23.96 -3.25
C PRO A 321 -8.23 24.66 -3.17
N ASP A 322 -9.29 24.02 -3.69
CA ASP A 322 -10.68 24.47 -3.55
C ASP A 322 -11.20 24.41 -2.10
N GLY A 323 -10.61 23.55 -1.28
CA GLY A 323 -10.95 23.38 0.14
C GLY A 323 -9.86 22.71 0.94
N ARG A 324 -9.98 22.76 2.27
CA ARG A 324 -9.02 22.20 3.21
C ARG A 324 -9.72 21.42 4.31
N HIS A 325 -9.11 20.29 4.70
CA HIS A 325 -9.51 19.50 5.86
C HIS A 325 -8.30 19.33 6.79
N LYS A 326 -8.37 19.88 7.99
CA LYS A 326 -7.36 19.65 9.02
C LYS A 326 -7.75 18.44 9.86
N LEU A 327 -6.80 17.52 10.05
CA LEU A 327 -6.95 16.25 10.74
C LEU A 327 -5.91 16.21 11.88
N VAL A 328 -6.35 16.58 13.07
CA VAL A 328 -5.53 16.55 14.28
C VAL A 328 -5.52 15.11 14.81
N ILE A 329 -4.34 14.51 14.83
CA ILE A 329 -4.11 13.13 15.28
C ILE A 329 -3.75 13.16 16.76
N ARG A 330 -4.49 12.42 17.59
CA ARG A 330 -4.22 12.24 19.02
C ARG A 330 -4.54 10.82 19.46
N GLU A 331 -3.89 10.39 20.51
CA GLU A 331 -4.25 9.21 21.27
C GLU A 331 -5.14 9.61 22.45
N ALA A 332 -6.25 8.90 22.62
CA ALA A 332 -7.12 9.00 23.78
C ALA A 332 -6.87 7.81 24.73
N SER A 333 -7.43 7.87 25.94
CA SER A 333 -7.30 6.79 26.93
C SER A 333 -7.71 5.41 26.36
N GLY A 334 -6.96 4.37 26.70
CA GLY A 334 -7.18 2.99 26.25
C GLY A 334 -6.69 2.74 24.84
N HIS A 335 -5.63 3.40 24.42
CA HIS A 335 -4.98 3.24 23.11
C HIS A 335 -5.94 3.44 21.91
N ARG A 336 -6.92 4.34 22.08
CA ARG A 336 -7.81 4.72 20.99
C ARG A 336 -7.25 5.91 20.23
N TRP A 337 -7.20 5.77 18.94
CA TRP A 337 -6.76 6.84 18.04
C TRP A 337 -7.93 7.74 17.63
N THR A 338 -7.68 9.04 17.56
CA THR A 338 -8.69 10.02 17.22
C THR A 338 -8.23 10.94 16.09
N LEU A 339 -9.18 11.31 15.23
CA LEU A 339 -9.10 12.42 14.29
C LEU A 339 -10.03 13.53 14.77
N ASN A 340 -9.48 14.71 15.04
CA ASN A 340 -10.20 15.86 15.60
C ASN A 340 -10.97 15.49 16.89
N GLY A 341 -10.40 14.63 17.73
CA GLY A 341 -10.96 14.19 19.01
C GLY A 341 -12.05 13.11 18.92
N LYS A 342 -12.31 12.57 17.73
CA LYS A 342 -13.32 11.51 17.51
C LYS A 342 -12.64 10.26 16.92
N SER A 343 -13.09 9.07 17.35
CA SER A 343 -12.71 7.78 16.76
C SER A 343 -13.85 7.26 15.89
N PHE A 344 -13.53 6.59 14.81
CA PHE A 344 -14.50 5.93 13.94
C PHE A 344 -15.37 4.93 14.75
N PRO A 345 -16.67 4.80 14.49
CA PRO A 345 -17.44 5.43 13.40
C PRO A 345 -17.99 6.84 13.69
N LYS A 346 -17.52 7.53 14.73
CA LYS A 346 -18.00 8.86 15.11
C LYS A 346 -17.17 10.02 14.54
N THR A 347 -16.19 9.73 13.67
CA THR A 347 -15.40 10.75 12.96
C THR A 347 -16.32 11.55 12.01
N ASP A 348 -16.11 12.87 11.93
CA ASP A 348 -16.84 13.70 10.96
C ASP A 348 -16.30 13.37 9.55
N PRO A 349 -17.19 13.14 8.57
CA PRO A 349 -16.75 12.80 7.22
C PRO A 349 -16.06 13.99 6.53
N LEU A 350 -15.10 13.66 5.66
CA LEU A 350 -14.49 14.63 4.75
C LEU A 350 -15.42 14.86 3.55
N VAL A 351 -16.13 15.97 3.54
CA VAL A 351 -17.06 16.28 2.44
C VAL A 351 -16.30 16.93 1.30
N VAL A 352 -16.38 16.33 0.12
CA VAL A 352 -15.73 16.81 -1.11
C VAL A 352 -16.71 16.92 -2.27
N ARG A 353 -16.38 17.74 -3.27
CA ARG A 353 -17.12 17.81 -4.54
C ARG A 353 -16.31 17.21 -5.66
N ALA A 354 -16.98 16.54 -6.58
CA ALA A 354 -16.33 15.86 -7.69
C ALA A 354 -15.44 16.83 -8.51
N ASN A 355 -14.25 16.34 -8.90
CA ASN A 355 -13.23 17.04 -9.69
C ASN A 355 -12.69 18.33 -9.04
N ARG A 356 -12.83 18.49 -7.72
CA ARG A 356 -12.23 19.57 -6.95
C ARG A 356 -10.97 19.09 -6.25
N ARG A 357 -10.03 20.02 -6.03
CA ARG A 357 -8.78 19.80 -5.33
C ARG A 357 -8.93 20.14 -3.85
N TYR A 358 -8.58 19.21 -2.97
CA TYR A 358 -8.65 19.40 -1.52
C TYR A 358 -7.28 19.15 -0.90
N ARG A 359 -6.93 20.01 0.06
CA ARG A 359 -5.75 19.80 0.92
C ARG A 359 -6.15 19.12 2.21
N LEU A 360 -5.54 17.96 2.47
CA LEU A 360 -5.59 17.31 3.76
C LEU A 360 -4.34 17.71 4.55
N ILE A 361 -4.54 18.17 5.76
CA ILE A 361 -3.48 18.63 6.66
C ILE A 361 -3.47 17.69 7.85
N PHE A 362 -2.52 16.77 7.89
CA PHE A 362 -2.31 15.85 9.00
C PHE A 362 -1.43 16.51 10.06
N ASP A 363 -2.00 16.85 11.20
CA ASP A 363 -1.32 17.44 12.34
C ASP A 363 -1.13 16.37 13.43
N ASN A 364 0.03 15.72 13.42
CA ASN A 364 0.30 14.64 14.36
C ASN A 364 0.78 15.21 15.71
N GLN A 365 -0.08 15.11 16.71
CA GLN A 365 0.19 15.56 18.09
C GLN A 365 0.51 14.38 19.02
N THR A 366 1.22 13.37 18.50
CA THR A 366 1.71 12.19 19.22
C THR A 366 3.17 11.92 18.92
N ALA A 367 3.81 11.06 19.70
CA ALA A 367 5.21 10.68 19.46
C ALA A 367 5.36 9.65 18.33
N GLN A 368 4.31 8.87 18.07
CA GLN A 368 4.35 7.80 17.07
C GLN A 368 4.16 8.35 15.66
N ALA A 369 4.79 7.72 14.69
CA ALA A 369 4.58 8.02 13.27
C ALA A 369 3.42 7.19 12.72
N HIS A 370 2.63 7.77 11.81
CA HIS A 370 1.44 7.14 11.26
C HIS A 370 1.47 7.10 9.73
N PRO A 371 1.48 5.92 9.09
CA PRO A 371 1.27 5.77 7.66
C PRO A 371 -0.21 5.97 7.33
N MET A 372 -0.56 7.17 6.82
CA MET A 372 -1.93 7.52 6.46
C MET A 372 -2.20 7.12 5.01
N HIS A 373 -3.19 6.26 4.82
CA HIS A 373 -3.61 5.74 3.52
C HIS A 373 -4.98 6.25 3.12
N LEU A 374 -5.14 6.58 1.84
CA LEU A 374 -6.40 6.96 1.21
C LEU A 374 -6.76 5.93 0.13
N HIS A 375 -7.88 5.25 0.32
CA HIS A 375 -8.43 4.31 -0.66
C HIS A 375 -8.79 5.00 -1.97
N ARG A 376 -8.78 4.27 -3.05
CA ARG A 376 -9.37 4.62 -4.35
C ARG A 376 -8.89 5.95 -4.97
N HIS A 377 -7.93 6.62 -4.34
CA HIS A 377 -7.35 7.89 -4.77
C HIS A 377 -5.84 7.88 -4.56
N ARG A 378 -5.18 8.79 -5.22
CA ARG A 378 -3.81 9.22 -4.90
C ARG A 378 -3.82 10.68 -4.50
N PHE A 379 -2.84 11.08 -3.76
CA PHE A 379 -2.61 12.46 -3.36
C PHE A 379 -1.19 12.90 -3.73
N GLU A 380 -0.99 14.19 -3.84
CA GLU A 380 0.28 14.84 -4.05
C GLU A 380 0.81 15.37 -2.72
N ILE A 381 2.05 15.04 -2.34
CA ILE A 381 2.70 15.65 -1.17
C ILE A 381 3.03 17.10 -1.51
N THR A 382 2.43 18.05 -0.77
CA THR A 382 2.65 19.49 -0.96
C THR A 382 3.55 20.08 0.11
N ARG A 383 3.60 19.46 1.32
CA ARG A 383 4.50 19.85 2.42
C ARG A 383 4.75 18.64 3.34
N CYS A 384 5.98 18.44 3.74
CA CYS A 384 6.34 17.43 4.72
C CYS A 384 7.27 18.03 5.78
N ALA A 385 6.86 18.00 7.07
CA ALA A 385 7.61 18.53 8.19
C ALA A 385 8.16 19.97 7.93
N GLY A 386 7.33 20.82 7.36
CA GLY A 386 7.65 22.22 7.05
C GLY A 386 8.34 22.47 5.70
N LYS A 387 8.83 21.45 5.01
CA LYS A 387 9.46 21.56 3.67
C LYS A 387 8.41 21.45 2.57
N PRO A 388 8.37 22.38 1.59
CA PRO A 388 7.46 22.28 0.45
C PRO A 388 7.91 21.19 -0.54
N SER A 389 6.95 20.67 -1.29
CA SER A 389 7.16 19.69 -2.37
C SER A 389 6.08 19.84 -3.44
N SER A 390 6.32 19.26 -4.63
CA SER A 390 5.32 19.14 -5.69
C SER A 390 5.56 17.91 -6.55
N GLY A 391 4.49 17.35 -7.12
CA GLY A 391 4.54 16.26 -8.09
C GLY A 391 4.82 14.87 -7.50
N VAL A 392 5.09 14.73 -6.19
CA VAL A 392 5.23 13.42 -5.52
C VAL A 392 3.86 12.85 -5.25
N LEU A 393 3.44 11.90 -6.08
CA LEU A 393 2.14 11.24 -5.97
C LEU A 393 2.25 9.94 -5.17
N LYS A 394 1.40 9.79 -4.16
CA LYS A 394 1.33 8.60 -3.28
C LYS A 394 -0.13 8.27 -2.95
N ASP A 395 -0.35 7.11 -2.37
CA ASP A 395 -1.63 6.74 -1.73
C ASP A 395 -1.46 6.48 -0.22
N THR A 396 -0.21 6.39 0.24
CA THR A 396 0.14 6.23 1.65
C THR A 396 1.28 7.19 1.98
N VAL A 397 1.19 7.95 3.07
CA VAL A 397 2.24 8.86 3.51
C VAL A 397 2.47 8.74 5.01
N ILE A 398 3.75 8.63 5.41
CA ILE A 398 4.08 8.65 6.83
C ILE A 398 3.96 10.07 7.38
N VAL A 399 3.23 10.22 8.48
CA VAL A 399 3.12 11.47 9.24
C VAL A 399 3.99 11.31 10.48
N PRO A 400 5.20 11.90 10.52
CA PRO A 400 6.13 11.71 11.63
C PRO A 400 5.57 12.28 12.95
N GLY A 401 6.05 11.73 14.07
CA GLY A 401 5.64 12.22 15.40
C GLY A 401 5.92 13.71 15.56
N TRP A 402 4.96 14.45 16.12
CA TRP A 402 5.03 15.88 16.38
C TRP A 402 5.28 16.73 15.12
N LYS A 403 4.83 16.26 13.95
CA LYS A 403 4.99 16.96 12.67
C LYS A 403 3.66 17.08 11.95
N GLU A 404 3.67 17.99 10.98
CA GLU A 404 2.56 18.20 10.05
C GLU A 404 2.96 17.75 8.64
N VAL A 405 2.05 17.10 7.95
CA VAL A 405 2.17 16.74 6.52
C VAL A 405 0.93 17.23 5.79
N GLU A 406 1.14 17.92 4.67
CA GLU A 406 0.07 18.38 3.79
C GLU A 406 0.10 17.61 2.49
N VAL A 407 -1.06 17.11 2.08
CA VAL A 407 -1.24 16.43 0.80
C VAL A 407 -2.46 16.98 0.08
N ASP A 408 -2.39 17.07 -1.24
CA ASP A 408 -3.51 17.49 -2.07
C ASP A 408 -4.05 16.32 -2.88
N LEU A 409 -5.36 16.12 -2.83
CA LEU A 409 -6.05 15.16 -3.69
C LEU A 409 -7.01 15.87 -4.65
N VAL A 410 -7.21 15.28 -5.82
CA VAL A 410 -8.33 15.62 -6.71
C VAL A 410 -9.42 14.57 -6.49
N ALA A 411 -10.60 14.99 -6.08
CA ALA A 411 -11.73 14.10 -5.83
C ALA A 411 -12.36 13.61 -7.15
N ALA A 412 -11.62 12.71 -7.87
CA ALA A 412 -11.97 12.30 -9.23
C ALA A 412 -12.64 10.93 -9.33
N ASN A 413 -12.82 10.23 -8.20
CA ASN A 413 -13.41 8.89 -8.17
C ASN A 413 -14.59 8.82 -7.19
N PRO A 414 -15.81 9.23 -7.60
CA PRO A 414 -16.97 9.31 -6.72
C PRO A 414 -17.32 8.00 -6.01
N GLY A 415 -17.95 8.13 -4.86
CA GLY A 415 -18.35 7.04 -3.96
C GLY A 415 -17.74 7.20 -2.57
N LEU A 416 -18.18 6.38 -1.62
CA LEU A 416 -17.60 6.33 -0.29
C LEU A 416 -16.13 5.94 -0.40
N THR A 417 -15.28 6.63 0.34
CA THR A 417 -13.84 6.39 0.33
C THR A 417 -13.32 6.39 1.75
N LEU A 418 -12.59 5.33 2.12
CA LEU A 418 -11.98 5.20 3.42
C LEU A 418 -10.61 5.87 3.43
N MET A 419 -10.29 6.56 4.53
CA MET A 419 -8.95 6.99 4.89
C MET A 419 -8.63 6.51 6.29
N HIS A 420 -7.47 5.88 6.47
CA HIS A 420 -7.07 5.31 7.75
C HIS A 420 -5.56 5.28 7.95
N CYS A 421 -5.12 5.11 9.19
CA CYS A 421 -3.75 4.71 9.48
C CYS A 421 -3.54 3.25 9.06
N HIS A 422 -2.47 2.95 8.34
CA HIS A 422 -2.21 1.59 7.85
C HIS A 422 -1.53 0.67 8.90
N GLN A 423 -1.35 1.14 10.12
CA GLN A 423 -1.04 0.24 11.23
C GLN A 423 -2.34 -0.44 11.68
N GLN A 424 -2.38 -1.78 11.65
CA GLN A 424 -3.59 -2.57 11.89
C GLN A 424 -4.25 -2.25 13.22
N LEU A 425 -3.47 -2.24 14.31
CA LEU A 425 -4.02 -1.95 15.65
C LEU A 425 -4.63 -0.54 15.72
N HIS A 426 -4.02 0.44 15.07
CA HIS A 426 -4.52 1.81 15.03
C HIS A 426 -5.84 1.90 14.26
N MET A 427 -5.90 1.26 13.10
CA MET A 427 -7.12 1.16 12.30
C MET A 427 -8.23 0.52 13.12
N ASP A 428 -7.97 -0.63 13.74
CA ASP A 428 -8.95 -1.39 14.54
C ASP A 428 -9.46 -0.62 15.77
N THR A 429 -8.68 0.31 16.29
CA THR A 429 -9.05 1.17 17.43
C THR A 429 -9.65 2.51 17.02
N GLY A 430 -10.01 2.66 15.73
CA GLY A 430 -10.85 3.74 15.22
C GLY A 430 -10.10 4.89 14.54
N PHE A 431 -8.83 4.66 14.12
CA PHE A 431 -8.07 5.66 13.38
C PHE A 431 -8.46 5.66 11.89
N MET A 432 -9.72 5.97 11.63
CA MET A 432 -10.33 5.98 10.30
C MET A 432 -11.30 7.15 10.14
N VAL A 433 -11.50 7.59 8.91
CA VAL A 433 -12.52 8.59 8.52
C VAL A 433 -13.03 8.31 7.10
N MET A 434 -14.30 8.57 6.86
CA MET A 434 -14.89 8.46 5.53
C MET A 434 -14.79 9.77 4.78
N MET A 435 -14.46 9.71 3.49
CA MET A 435 -14.63 10.81 2.54
C MET A 435 -15.91 10.57 1.76
N GLN A 436 -16.74 11.63 1.65
CA GLN A 436 -18.05 11.59 1.01
C GLN A 436 -18.17 12.70 -0.03
N TYR A 437 -18.84 12.39 -1.12
CA TYR A 437 -19.14 13.34 -2.18
C TYR A 437 -20.48 14.02 -1.89
N GLY A 438 -20.46 15.36 -1.75
CA GLY A 438 -21.62 16.22 -1.50
C GLY A 438 -22.02 17.07 -2.69
#